data_06097e28be77b23efedbddca4eae49fb
#
_entry.id   06097e28be77b23efedbddca4eae49fb
#
_cell.length_a   1.000
_cell.length_b   1.000
_cell.length_c   1.000
_cell.angle_alpha   90.00
_cell.angle_beta   90.00
_cell.angle_gamma   90.00
#
_symmetry.space_group_name_H-M   'P 1'
#
loop_
_entity.id
_entity.type
_entity.pdbx_description
1 polymer ?
#
loop_
_entity_poly.entity_id
_entity_poly.type
_entity_poly.pdbx_seq_one_letter_code
_entity_poly.pdbx_strand_id
1 'polypeptide(L)'
;MLRVEEFKIHRVLIDNGSLANIIYLPAFQDIELDKKRIRPFTSPLVSFAGDRIIPRGIVTLSVIEGTYLAQVTTEIDFLIIDCPSTYNIIL
;
A
#
# COMPACT_ATOMS: atom_id res chain seq x y z
N MET A 1 15.73 -1.58 3.07
CA MET A 1 14.67 -2.26 3.81
C MET A 1 13.49 -1.32 3.96
N LEU A 2 12.29 -1.77 3.65
CA LEU A 2 11.08 -0.97 3.75
C LEU A 2 10.31 -1.34 5.02
N ARG A 3 9.93 -0.32 5.79
CA ARG A 3 9.02 -0.47 6.92
C ARG A 3 7.80 0.38 6.71
N VAL A 4 6.63 -0.18 6.98
CA VAL A 4 5.36 0.51 6.93
C VAL A 4 4.74 0.44 8.32
N GLU A 5 4.49 1.57 8.95
CA GLU A 5 4.00 1.68 10.34
C GLU A 5 4.82 0.80 11.30
N GLU A 6 6.15 0.84 11.14
CA GLU A 6 7.12 0.08 11.93
C GLU A 6 7.14 -1.43 11.65
N PHE A 7 6.29 -1.94 10.76
CA PHE A 7 6.30 -3.32 10.32
C PHE A 7 7.20 -3.49 9.11
N LYS A 8 8.02 -4.54 9.13
CA LYS A 8 8.91 -4.88 8.02
C LYS A 8 8.09 -5.53 6.92
N ILE A 9 8.12 -4.94 5.72
CA ILE A 9 7.33 -5.42 4.59
C ILE A 9 8.23 -6.05 3.55
N HIS A 10 7.87 -7.27 3.12
CA HIS A 10 8.51 -8.00 2.04
C HIS A 10 7.66 -7.93 0.77
N ARG A 11 8.26 -8.30 -0.36
CA ARG A 11 7.57 -8.37 -1.66
C ARG A 11 6.96 -7.03 -2.05
N VAL A 12 7.81 -6.02 -2.05
CA VAL A 12 7.42 -4.69 -2.48
C VAL A 12 7.85 -4.50 -3.93
N LEU A 13 6.91 -4.10 -4.78
CA LEU A 13 7.20 -3.71 -6.14
C LEU A 13 7.32 -2.19 -6.20
N ILE A 14 8.44 -1.70 -6.70
CA ILE A 14 8.63 -0.27 -6.94
C ILE A 14 8.35 -0.01 -8.40
N ASP A 15 7.30 0.75 -8.66
CA ASP A 15 6.84 1.07 -10.01
C ASP A 15 6.73 2.58 -10.16
N ASN A 16 7.74 3.19 -10.76
CA ASN A 16 7.81 4.63 -10.92
C ASN A 16 6.78 5.20 -11.91
N GLY A 17 6.09 4.35 -12.65
CA GLY A 17 5.02 4.74 -13.56
C GLY A 17 3.63 4.55 -13.01
N SER A 18 3.48 4.07 -11.79
CA SER A 18 2.19 3.81 -11.20
C SER A 18 1.45 5.10 -10.87
N LEU A 19 0.15 5.14 -11.16
CA LEU A 19 -0.71 6.26 -10.83
C LEU A 19 -1.15 6.26 -9.37
N ALA A 20 -0.96 5.14 -8.67
CA ALA A 20 -1.41 5.00 -7.28
C ALA A 20 -0.51 4.03 -6.53
N ASN A 21 -0.31 4.30 -5.25
CA ASN A 21 0.34 3.37 -4.36
C ASN A 21 -0.70 2.38 -3.85
N ILE A 22 -0.36 1.12 -3.80
CA ILE A 22 -1.29 0.04 -3.46
C ILE A 22 -0.75 -0.77 -2.30
N ILE A 23 -1.61 -1.07 -1.33
CA ILE A 23 -1.38 -2.10 -0.33
C ILE A 23 -2.45 -3.18 -0.49
N TYR A 24 -2.03 -4.44 -0.60
CA TYR A 24 -2.97 -5.53 -0.72
C TYR A 24 -3.56 -5.89 0.64
N LEU A 25 -4.82 -6.31 0.65
CA LEU A 25 -5.58 -6.50 1.88
C LEU A 25 -4.89 -7.42 2.90
N PRO A 26 -4.32 -8.58 2.53
CA PRO A 26 -3.64 -9.41 3.52
C PRO A 26 -2.49 -8.68 4.23
N ALA A 27 -1.70 -7.92 3.49
CA ALA A 27 -0.60 -7.13 4.07
C ALA A 27 -1.15 -6.03 4.99
N PHE A 28 -2.24 -5.39 4.58
CA PHE A 28 -2.89 -4.37 5.41
C PHE A 28 -3.40 -4.97 6.72
N GLN A 29 -4.00 -6.16 6.67
CA GLN A 29 -4.48 -6.84 7.87
C GLN A 29 -3.34 -7.20 8.83
N ASP A 30 -2.17 -7.57 8.28
CA ASP A 30 -1.01 -7.91 9.10
C ASP A 30 -0.46 -6.71 9.87
N ILE A 31 -0.68 -5.50 9.38
CA ILE A 31 -0.23 -4.26 10.05
C ILE A 31 -1.10 -3.94 11.28
N GLU A 32 -2.29 -4.51 11.38
CA GLU A 32 -3.20 -4.34 12.53
C GLU A 32 -3.56 -2.88 12.84
N LEU A 33 -3.76 -2.09 11.79
CA LEU A 33 -4.15 -0.69 11.94
C LEU A 33 -5.59 -0.53 12.39
N ASP A 34 -5.87 0.58 13.07
CA ASP A 34 -7.23 0.99 13.38
C ASP A 34 -8.01 1.23 12.08
N LYS A 35 -9.12 0.53 11.91
CA LYS A 35 -9.98 0.66 10.74
C LYS A 35 -10.56 2.07 10.58
N LYS A 36 -10.58 2.85 11.63
CA LYS A 36 -11.03 4.25 11.58
C LYS A 36 -10.14 5.13 10.72
N ARG A 37 -8.91 4.71 10.46
CA ARG A 37 -7.98 5.43 9.59
C ARG A 37 -8.30 5.25 8.12
N ILE A 38 -9.13 4.27 7.76
CA ILE A 38 -9.53 4.03 6.37
C ILE A 38 -10.56 5.07 5.96
N ARG A 39 -10.28 5.76 4.85
CA ARG A 39 -11.19 6.73 4.25
C ARG A 39 -11.88 6.10 3.05
N PRO A 40 -13.12 6.49 2.74
CA PRO A 40 -13.81 5.97 1.55
C PRO A 40 -13.09 6.37 0.27
N PHE A 41 -13.07 5.46 -0.70
CA PHE A 41 -12.58 5.71 -2.04
C PHE A 41 -13.51 5.01 -3.02
N THR A 42 -14.23 5.77 -3.83
CA THR A 42 -15.33 5.26 -4.65
C THR A 42 -14.98 5.13 -6.13
N SER A 43 -13.85 5.67 -6.56
CA SER A 43 -13.45 5.60 -7.98
C SER A 43 -12.88 4.23 -8.31
N PRO A 44 -13.33 3.58 -9.40
CA PRO A 44 -12.75 2.29 -9.78
C PRO A 44 -11.35 2.47 -10.39
N LEU A 45 -10.51 1.46 -10.18
CA LEU A 45 -9.23 1.32 -10.88
C LEU A 45 -9.40 0.34 -12.03
N VAL A 46 -8.66 0.57 -13.11
CA VAL A 46 -8.63 -0.35 -14.24
C VAL A 46 -7.29 -1.09 -14.23
N SER A 47 -7.34 -2.42 -14.18
CA SER A 47 -6.14 -3.24 -14.26
C SER A 47 -5.62 -3.32 -15.70
N PHE A 48 -4.42 -3.88 -15.89
CA PHE A 48 -3.88 -4.11 -17.22
C PHE A 48 -4.76 -5.02 -18.07
N ALA A 49 -5.53 -5.90 -17.45
CA ALA A 49 -6.47 -6.77 -18.13
C ALA A 49 -7.80 -6.10 -18.47
N GLY A 50 -7.98 -4.83 -18.11
CA GLY A 50 -9.20 -4.08 -18.33
C GLY A 50 -10.28 -4.31 -17.27
N ASP A 51 -9.99 -5.11 -16.24
CA ASP A 51 -10.94 -5.34 -15.15
C ASP A 51 -11.03 -4.11 -14.25
N ARG A 52 -12.25 -3.81 -13.82
CA ARG A 52 -12.47 -2.74 -12.85
C ARG A 52 -12.32 -3.29 -11.45
N ILE A 53 -11.50 -2.63 -10.66
CA ILE A 53 -11.29 -2.97 -9.26
C ILE A 53 -11.70 -1.77 -8.42
N ILE A 54 -12.60 -2.00 -7.47
CA ILE A 54 -13.01 -0.95 -6.53
C ILE A 54 -12.19 -1.15 -5.25
N PRO A 55 -11.32 -0.18 -4.88
CA PRO A 55 -10.56 -0.29 -3.64
C PRO A 55 -11.49 -0.35 -2.42
N ARG A 56 -11.03 -1.04 -1.38
CA ARG A 56 -11.72 -1.09 -0.08
C ARG A 56 -11.69 0.25 0.63
N GLY A 57 -10.76 1.11 0.25
CA GLY A 57 -10.61 2.43 0.81
C GLY A 57 -9.22 2.95 0.57
N ILE A 58 -8.93 4.11 1.14
CA ILE A 58 -7.61 4.73 1.10
C ILE A 58 -7.12 4.97 2.52
N VAL A 59 -5.84 4.76 2.75
CA VAL A 59 -5.23 4.92 4.07
C VAL A 59 -3.86 5.57 3.93
N THR A 60 -3.55 6.51 4.82
CA THR A 60 -2.24 7.13 4.89
C THR A 60 -1.37 6.35 5.86
N LEU A 61 -0.21 5.90 5.39
CA LEU A 61 0.72 5.09 6.18
C LEU A 61 2.10 5.75 6.20
N SER A 62 2.79 5.62 7.33
CA SER A 62 4.18 6.05 7.46
C SER A 62 5.10 5.00 6.86
N VAL A 63 5.87 5.38 5.87
CA VAL A 63 6.82 4.51 5.17
C VAL A 63 8.24 4.96 5.50
N ILE A 64 9.05 4.04 6.00
CA ILE A 64 10.43 4.29 6.35
C ILE A 64 11.32 3.55 5.35
N GLU A 65 12.08 4.29 4.59
CA GLU A 65 13.05 3.77 3.64
C GLU A 65 14.46 4.11 4.07
N GLY A 66 15.41 3.25 3.70
CA GLY A 66 16.82 3.51 3.87
C GLY A 66 17.53 2.49 4.74
N THR A 67 18.76 2.86 5.11
CA THR A 67 19.60 2.06 5.98
C THR A 67 19.50 2.59 7.41
N TYR A 68 20.09 1.86 8.35
CA TYR A 68 20.12 2.29 9.73
C TYR A 68 20.91 3.59 9.93
N LEU A 69 21.77 3.97 8.99
CA LEU A 69 22.53 5.23 9.03
C LEU A 69 21.82 6.39 8.36
N ALA A 70 20.89 6.12 7.44
CA ALA A 70 20.18 7.16 6.69
C ALA A 70 18.77 6.69 6.39
N GLN A 71 17.84 7.05 7.27
CA GLN A 71 16.43 6.70 7.12
C GLN A 71 15.61 7.92 6.79
N VAL A 72 14.66 7.75 5.89
CA VAL A 72 13.68 8.78 5.54
C VAL A 72 12.29 8.23 5.82
N THR A 73 11.51 8.99 6.58
CA THR A 73 10.11 8.67 6.87
C THR A 73 9.21 9.55 6.04
N THR A 74 8.30 8.95 5.29
CA THR A 74 7.36 9.67 4.44
C THR A 74 5.96 9.11 4.67
N GLU A 75 4.97 9.98 4.71
CA GLU A 75 3.58 9.55 4.75
C GLU A 75 3.07 9.40 3.32
N ILE A 76 2.52 8.24 3.02
CA ILE A 76 2.05 7.89 1.68
C ILE A 76 0.61 7.40 1.76
N ASP A 77 -0.22 7.85 0.84
CA ASP A 77 -1.59 7.37 0.71
C ASP A 77 -1.60 6.09 -0.12
N PHE A 78 -2.17 5.02 0.43
CA PHE A 78 -2.30 3.74 -0.23
C PHE A 78 -3.76 3.41 -0.49
N LEU A 79 -4.04 2.85 -1.66
CA LEU A 79 -5.31 2.22 -1.95
C LEU A 79 -5.27 0.77 -1.45
N ILE A 80 -6.30 0.37 -0.72
CA ILE A 80 -6.40 -0.99 -0.19
C ILE A 80 -7.14 -1.85 -1.21
N ILE A 81 -6.46 -2.84 -1.75
CA ILE A 81 -6.98 -3.70 -2.80
C ILE A 81 -7.15 -5.13 -2.27
N ASP A 82 -8.36 -5.67 -2.42
CA ASP A 82 -8.68 -7.04 -2.08
C ASP A 82 -8.64 -7.90 -3.35
N CYS A 83 -7.43 -8.32 -3.69
CA CYS A 83 -7.18 -9.08 -4.90
C CYS A 83 -5.95 -9.96 -4.68
N PRO A 84 -5.91 -11.19 -5.21
CA PRO A 84 -4.71 -12.03 -5.10
C PRO A 84 -3.51 -11.36 -5.76
N SER A 85 -2.38 -11.35 -5.06
CA SER A 85 -1.13 -10.81 -5.59
C SER A 85 0.06 -11.48 -4.92
N THR A 86 1.15 -11.59 -5.67
CA THR A 86 2.43 -12.02 -5.12
C THR A 86 3.13 -10.90 -4.36
N TYR A 87 2.69 -9.65 -4.56
CA TYR A 87 3.24 -8.49 -3.88
C TYR A 87 2.35 -8.08 -2.70
N ASN A 88 2.96 -7.49 -1.70
CA ASN A 88 2.23 -6.92 -0.57
C ASN A 88 1.94 -5.43 -0.80
N ILE A 89 2.86 -4.73 -1.44
CA ILE A 89 2.78 -3.29 -1.69
C ILE A 89 3.31 -2.99 -3.08
N ILE A 90 2.68 -2.01 -3.73
CA ILE A 90 3.20 -1.38 -4.95
C ILE A 90 3.40 0.11 -4.66
N LEU A 91 4.63 0.55 -4.81
CA LEU A 91 5.00 1.96 -4.62
C LEU A 91 5.23 2.67 -5.94
#